data_050be3d396893f851cd115fa982a9988
#
_entry.id   050be3d396893f851cd115fa982a9988
#
_cell.length_a   1.000
_cell.length_b   1.000
_cell.length_c   1.000
_cell.angle_alpha   90.00
_cell.angle_beta   90.00
_cell.angle_gamma   90.00
#
_symmetry.space_group_name_H-M   'P 1'
#
loop_
_entity.id
_entity.type
_entity.pdbx_description
1 polymer ?
#
loop_
_entity_poly.entity_id
_entity_poly.type
_entity_poly.pdbx_seq_one_letter_code
_entity_poly.pdbx_strand_id
1 'polypeptide(L)'
;MSRLYSADMATHPRYAIYYAAAPDTDLDRFGARLLGYDAFSGRDLPFPDGVLQMAPDWRELTRDPRKYGFHATLKAPLSLAPGKTETELLAACGAFANTPRPVPVIRPVVDSISGFIAVVPAEPSTELERLAADCTSEFDSFRAPLAPEDRTRRNPSALTERQCGHLDRWGYPYVMEDFRFHMTLTGRLDAERREPVLRMLRNSFSAIGIKTLAIDNIALFRQDDADSRFRILSHWKLRVRH
;
A
#
# COMPACT_ATOMS: atom_id res chain seq x y z
N MET A 1 -32.49 23.13 19.32
CA MET A 1 -31.97 23.09 17.94
C MET A 1 -30.62 22.41 17.97
N SER A 2 -30.62 21.11 17.77
CA SER A 2 -29.43 20.26 17.79
C SER A 2 -28.78 20.31 16.40
N ARG A 3 -27.63 20.96 16.25
CA ARG A 3 -26.80 20.86 15.04
C ARG A 3 -26.13 19.49 15.08
N LEU A 4 -26.63 18.59 14.25
CA LEU A 4 -25.95 17.35 13.89
C LEU A 4 -24.58 17.72 13.31
N TYR A 5 -23.52 17.37 14.01
CA TYR A 5 -22.17 17.32 13.45
C TYR A 5 -22.17 16.21 12.40
N SER A 6 -22.34 16.61 11.14
CA SER A 6 -21.95 15.75 10.02
C SER A 6 -20.42 15.63 10.10
N ALA A 7 -19.93 14.53 10.59
CA ALA A 7 -18.55 14.16 10.39
C ALA A 7 -18.36 14.01 8.88
N ASP A 8 -17.69 14.97 8.26
CA ASP A 8 -17.31 14.91 6.85
C ASP A 8 -16.29 13.78 6.70
N MET A 9 -16.84 12.59 6.49
CA MET A 9 -16.10 11.35 6.24
C MET A 9 -15.44 11.49 4.87
N ALA A 10 -14.21 11.01 4.74
CA ALA A 10 -13.56 10.91 3.44
C ALA A 10 -14.56 10.45 2.38
N THR A 11 -14.71 11.22 1.30
CA THR A 11 -15.67 10.87 0.25
C THR A 11 -15.30 9.54 -0.39
N HIS A 12 -16.25 8.61 -0.45
CA HIS A 12 -16.10 7.32 -1.07
C HIS A 12 -16.82 7.29 -2.42
N PRO A 13 -16.40 6.42 -3.35
CA PRO A 13 -15.31 5.46 -3.22
C PRO A 13 -13.93 6.13 -3.18
N ARG A 14 -12.94 5.44 -2.57
CA ARG A 14 -11.54 5.84 -2.63
C ARG A 14 -10.75 4.90 -3.51
N TYR A 15 -9.74 5.43 -4.17
CA TYR A 15 -8.87 4.72 -5.10
C TYR A 15 -7.42 4.85 -4.67
N ALA A 16 -6.61 3.85 -4.97
CA ALA A 16 -5.17 3.89 -4.73
C ALA A 16 -4.45 3.16 -5.85
N ILE A 17 -3.25 3.64 -6.23
CA ILE A 17 -2.40 2.92 -7.17
C ILE A 17 -1.26 2.27 -6.39
N TYR A 18 -1.21 0.95 -6.43
CA TYR A 18 -0.30 0.14 -5.66
C TYR A 18 0.48 -0.83 -6.58
N TYR A 19 1.61 -1.29 -6.10
CA TYR A 19 2.17 -2.54 -6.57
C TYR A 19 1.49 -3.68 -5.81
N ALA A 20 1.06 -4.72 -6.53
CA ALA A 20 0.60 -5.97 -5.98
C ALA A 20 1.35 -7.12 -6.65
N ALA A 21 1.76 -8.14 -5.89
CA ALA A 21 2.30 -9.35 -6.48
C ALA A 21 1.25 -9.98 -7.42
N ALA A 22 1.69 -10.56 -8.52
CA ALA A 22 0.75 -11.21 -9.44
C ALA A 22 -0.04 -12.32 -8.71
N PRO A 23 -1.33 -12.50 -9.04
CA PRO A 23 -2.16 -13.47 -8.37
C PRO A 23 -1.56 -14.89 -8.46
N ASP A 24 -1.74 -15.67 -7.40
CA ASP A 24 -1.27 -17.05 -7.28
C ASP A 24 0.27 -17.24 -7.31
N THR A 25 1.06 -16.16 -7.22
CA THR A 25 2.50 -16.28 -6.97
C THR A 25 2.78 -16.61 -5.51
N ASP A 26 4.00 -17.11 -5.22
CA ASP A 26 4.40 -17.42 -3.84
C ASP A 26 4.39 -16.16 -2.95
N LEU A 27 4.75 -14.99 -3.51
CA LEU A 27 4.71 -13.73 -2.79
C LEU A 27 3.27 -13.29 -2.49
N ASP A 28 2.38 -13.41 -3.45
CA ASP A 28 0.96 -13.10 -3.26
C ASP A 28 0.35 -14.00 -2.17
N ARG A 29 0.50 -15.33 -2.33
CA ARG A 29 0.03 -16.31 -1.34
C ARG A 29 0.61 -16.07 0.06
N PHE A 30 1.90 -15.75 0.15
CA PHE A 30 2.55 -15.42 1.41
C PHE A 30 1.87 -14.25 2.11
N GLY A 31 1.76 -13.11 1.43
CA GLY A 31 1.21 -11.89 2.02
C GLY A 31 -0.29 -11.98 2.27
N ALA A 32 -1.06 -12.48 1.31
CA ALA A 32 -2.52 -12.59 1.42
C ALA A 32 -2.93 -13.51 2.58
N ARG A 33 -2.27 -14.66 2.75
CA ARG A 33 -2.53 -15.58 3.89
C ARG A 33 -2.12 -14.98 5.22
N LEU A 34 -0.97 -14.31 5.32
CA LEU A 34 -0.56 -13.65 6.55
C LEU A 34 -1.52 -12.54 6.96
N LEU A 35 -2.05 -11.79 6.02
CA LEU A 35 -3.09 -10.80 6.29
C LEU A 35 -4.47 -11.43 6.51
N GLY A 36 -4.70 -12.67 6.05
CA GLY A 36 -6.00 -13.33 6.09
C GLY A 36 -7.01 -12.70 5.12
N TYR A 37 -6.53 -12.13 4.01
CA TYR A 37 -7.36 -11.44 3.02
C TYR A 37 -6.71 -11.44 1.65
N ASP A 38 -7.48 -11.81 0.65
CA ASP A 38 -7.11 -11.74 -0.76
C ASP A 38 -7.79 -10.52 -1.41
N ALA A 39 -7.00 -9.54 -1.83
CA ALA A 39 -7.51 -8.31 -2.44
C ALA A 39 -7.98 -8.51 -3.89
N PHE A 40 -7.58 -9.58 -4.58
CA PHE A 40 -8.07 -9.90 -5.92
C PHE A 40 -9.50 -10.43 -5.88
N SER A 41 -9.78 -11.39 -5.01
CA SER A 41 -11.11 -11.98 -4.87
C SER A 41 -12.01 -11.24 -3.88
N GLY A 42 -11.44 -10.41 -3.00
CA GLY A 42 -12.17 -9.76 -1.90
C GLY A 42 -12.54 -10.69 -0.75
N ARG A 43 -11.97 -11.92 -0.70
CA ARG A 43 -12.34 -12.97 0.26
C ARG A 43 -11.40 -13.04 1.45
N ASP A 44 -11.94 -13.49 2.57
CA ASP A 44 -11.11 -13.89 3.70
C ASP A 44 -10.35 -15.17 3.39
N LEU A 45 -9.13 -15.26 3.89
CA LEU A 45 -8.28 -16.44 3.82
C LEU A 45 -7.97 -16.97 5.23
N PRO A 46 -7.76 -18.28 5.38
CA PRO A 46 -7.22 -18.83 6.61
C PRO A 46 -5.78 -18.33 6.80
N PHE A 47 -5.40 -18.06 8.05
CA PHE A 47 -4.01 -17.80 8.39
C PHE A 47 -3.15 -19.05 8.17
N PRO A 48 -1.84 -18.87 7.92
CA PRO A 48 -0.91 -19.99 7.83
C PRO A 48 -0.90 -20.80 9.13
N ASP A 49 -0.67 -22.11 8.99
CA ASP A 49 -0.56 -23.02 10.14
C ASP A 49 0.56 -22.53 11.08
N GLY A 50 0.34 -22.68 12.37
CA GLY A 50 1.31 -22.31 13.40
C GLY A 50 1.34 -20.81 13.77
N VAL A 51 0.84 -19.91 12.93
CA VAL A 51 0.87 -18.45 13.21
C VAL A 51 0.08 -18.12 14.48
N LEU A 52 -1.12 -18.68 14.63
CA LEU A 52 -1.96 -18.42 15.81
C LEU A 52 -1.44 -19.09 17.11
N GLN A 53 -0.62 -20.14 17.00
CA GLN A 53 0.06 -20.71 18.17
C GLN A 53 1.20 -19.80 18.65
N MET A 54 1.92 -19.18 17.73
CA MET A 54 3.03 -18.26 18.05
C MET A 54 2.54 -16.85 18.45
N ALA A 55 1.46 -16.38 17.84
CA ALA A 55 0.84 -15.08 18.09
C ALA A 55 -0.69 -15.23 18.10
N PRO A 56 -1.31 -15.57 19.24
CA PRO A 56 -2.76 -15.81 19.33
C PRO A 56 -3.62 -14.61 18.91
N ASP A 57 -3.10 -13.40 19.04
CA ASP A 57 -3.71 -12.15 18.63
C ASP A 57 -3.33 -11.72 17.19
N TRP A 58 -2.84 -12.63 16.34
CA TRP A 58 -2.41 -12.34 14.96
C TRP A 58 -3.47 -11.62 14.14
N ARG A 59 -4.74 -11.97 14.35
CA ARG A 59 -5.87 -11.31 13.68
C ARG A 59 -5.93 -9.82 14.00
N GLU A 60 -5.62 -9.45 15.24
CA GLU A 60 -5.58 -8.06 15.68
C GLU A 60 -4.33 -7.35 15.16
N LEU A 61 -3.17 -8.00 15.24
CA LEU A 61 -1.90 -7.46 14.70
C LEU A 61 -1.96 -7.15 13.22
N THR A 62 -2.77 -7.87 12.46
CA THR A 62 -2.93 -7.69 11.01
C THR A 62 -4.19 -6.92 10.63
N ARG A 63 -4.99 -6.43 11.58
CA ARG A 63 -6.26 -5.75 11.33
C ARG A 63 -6.11 -4.56 10.37
N ASP A 64 -5.18 -3.66 10.67
CA ASP A 64 -4.98 -2.44 9.90
C ASP A 64 -4.44 -2.71 8.49
N PRO A 65 -3.34 -3.48 8.29
CA PRO A 65 -2.86 -3.79 6.95
C PRO A 65 -3.86 -4.65 6.16
N ARG A 66 -4.64 -5.51 6.80
CA ARG A 66 -5.69 -6.32 6.15
C ARG A 66 -6.72 -5.47 5.44
N LYS A 67 -7.03 -4.26 5.95
CA LYS A 67 -7.96 -3.33 5.31
C LYS A 67 -7.54 -2.99 3.88
N TYR A 68 -6.26 -2.97 3.61
CA TYR A 68 -5.69 -2.60 2.32
C TYR A 68 -5.30 -3.80 1.45
N GLY A 69 -5.16 -5.00 2.02
CA GLY A 69 -4.56 -6.15 1.36
C GLY A 69 -3.03 -6.07 1.28
N PHE A 70 -2.40 -7.10 0.71
CA PHE A 70 -0.94 -7.16 0.59
C PHE A 70 -0.45 -6.37 -0.62
N HIS A 71 0.18 -5.23 -0.40
CA HIS A 71 0.54 -4.27 -1.44
C HIS A 71 1.73 -3.39 -1.03
N ALA A 72 2.30 -2.67 -1.98
CA ALA A 72 3.13 -1.50 -1.71
C ALA A 72 2.52 -0.25 -2.36
N THR A 73 2.48 0.86 -1.63
CA THR A 73 1.88 2.12 -2.08
C THR A 73 2.77 2.82 -3.10
N LEU A 74 2.23 3.12 -4.30
CA LEU A 74 2.83 4.02 -5.30
C LEU A 74 2.10 5.37 -5.33
N LYS A 75 0.77 5.37 -5.24
CA LYS A 75 -0.06 6.54 -4.96
C LYS A 75 -1.03 6.21 -3.83
N ALA A 76 -0.98 7.01 -2.78
CA ALA A 76 -1.82 6.84 -1.59
C ALA A 76 -3.32 6.99 -1.91
N PRO A 77 -4.21 6.44 -1.08
CA PRO A 77 -5.66 6.54 -1.29
C PRO A 77 -6.14 7.96 -1.50
N LEU A 78 -6.95 8.14 -2.53
CA LEU A 78 -7.56 9.39 -2.94
C LEU A 78 -9.05 9.21 -3.24
N SER A 79 -9.85 10.25 -3.06
CA SER A 79 -11.17 10.39 -3.66
C SER A 79 -11.01 11.12 -4.99
N LEU A 80 -11.90 10.83 -5.96
CA LEU A 80 -11.84 11.48 -7.27
C LEU A 80 -12.19 12.97 -7.17
N ALA A 81 -11.42 13.78 -7.88
CA ALA A 81 -11.72 15.20 -8.05
C ALA A 81 -13.07 15.38 -8.78
N PRO A 82 -13.79 16.49 -8.54
CA PRO A 82 -14.99 16.82 -9.27
C PRO A 82 -14.78 16.74 -10.79
N GLY A 83 -15.68 16.04 -11.48
CA GLY A 83 -15.62 15.84 -12.94
C GLY A 83 -14.70 14.71 -13.38
N LYS A 84 -13.96 14.06 -12.50
CA LYS A 84 -13.18 12.85 -12.79
C LYS A 84 -13.99 11.58 -12.55
N THR A 85 -13.77 10.57 -13.37
CA THR A 85 -14.48 9.30 -13.32
C THR A 85 -13.55 8.11 -13.10
N GLU A 86 -14.08 7.01 -12.59
CA GLU A 86 -13.36 5.74 -12.48
C GLU A 86 -12.87 5.24 -13.85
N THR A 87 -13.69 5.40 -14.89
CA THR A 87 -13.33 5.01 -16.26
C THR A 87 -12.10 5.76 -16.77
N GLU A 88 -12.02 7.07 -16.53
CA GLU A 88 -10.84 7.87 -16.89
C GLU A 88 -9.60 7.45 -16.10
N LEU A 89 -9.76 7.15 -14.80
CA LEU A 89 -8.65 6.67 -13.97
C LEU A 89 -8.15 5.30 -14.44
N LEU A 90 -9.04 4.37 -14.78
CA LEU A 90 -8.68 3.08 -15.38
C LEU A 90 -7.91 3.27 -16.70
N ALA A 91 -8.38 4.15 -17.58
CA ALA A 91 -7.72 4.46 -18.84
C ALA A 91 -6.32 5.07 -18.60
N ALA A 92 -6.19 5.99 -17.63
CA ALA A 92 -4.91 6.60 -17.26
C ALA A 92 -3.92 5.54 -16.71
N CYS A 93 -4.38 4.60 -15.88
CA CYS A 93 -3.54 3.49 -15.41
C CYS A 93 -3.03 2.62 -16.57
N GLY A 94 -3.89 2.31 -17.55
CA GLY A 94 -3.50 1.58 -18.75
C GLY A 94 -2.48 2.35 -19.60
N ALA A 95 -2.68 3.64 -19.81
CA ALA A 95 -1.75 4.51 -20.54
C ALA A 95 -0.40 4.59 -19.84
N PHE A 96 -0.41 4.80 -18.50
CA PHE A 96 0.81 4.82 -17.69
C PHE A 96 1.60 3.51 -17.82
N ALA A 97 0.94 2.37 -17.71
CA ALA A 97 1.57 1.06 -17.82
C ALA A 97 2.15 0.79 -19.23
N ASN A 98 1.50 1.29 -20.27
CA ASN A 98 1.96 1.16 -21.66
C ASN A 98 3.12 2.11 -22.05
N THR A 99 3.45 3.10 -21.21
CA THR A 99 4.60 3.97 -21.41
C THR A 99 5.89 3.22 -21.07
N PRO A 100 6.82 3.03 -22.04
CA PRO A 100 8.06 2.29 -21.80
C PRO A 100 8.91 2.91 -20.70
N ARG A 101 9.32 2.10 -19.71
CA ARG A 101 10.14 2.53 -18.57
C ARG A 101 11.08 1.44 -18.07
N PRO A 102 12.16 1.77 -17.33
CA PRO A 102 12.88 0.79 -16.54
C PRO A 102 11.94 0.15 -15.53
N VAL A 103 12.02 -1.17 -15.37
CA VAL A 103 11.29 -1.91 -14.33
C VAL A 103 12.25 -2.12 -13.16
N PRO A 104 11.95 -1.57 -11.96
CA PRO A 104 12.80 -1.76 -10.80
C PRO A 104 12.88 -3.23 -10.41
N VAL A 105 14.08 -3.70 -10.11
CA VAL A 105 14.32 -5.03 -9.55
C VAL A 105 15.01 -4.87 -8.20
N ILE A 106 14.43 -5.43 -7.15
CA ILE A 106 14.92 -5.34 -5.79
C ILE A 106 15.28 -6.72 -5.23
N ARG A 107 16.13 -6.75 -4.21
CA ARG A 107 16.27 -7.90 -3.31
C ARG A 107 15.33 -7.69 -2.14
N PRO A 108 14.20 -8.43 -2.08
CA PRO A 108 13.22 -8.24 -1.01
C PRO A 108 13.71 -8.90 0.28
N VAL A 109 13.49 -8.23 1.40
CA VAL A 109 13.75 -8.76 2.75
C VAL A 109 12.59 -8.40 3.66
N VAL A 110 12.38 -9.20 4.71
CA VAL A 110 11.43 -8.85 5.78
C VAL A 110 12.19 -8.08 6.84
N ASP A 111 11.75 -6.88 7.14
CA ASP A 111 12.37 -6.04 8.17
C ASP A 111 11.36 -5.15 8.91
N SER A 112 11.82 -4.57 10.02
CA SER A 112 11.03 -3.62 10.81
C SER A 112 11.25 -2.21 10.31
N ILE A 113 10.14 -1.52 10.05
CA ILE A 113 10.13 -0.12 9.64
C ILE A 113 9.15 0.66 10.53
N SER A 114 9.64 1.70 11.22
CA SER A 114 8.79 2.58 12.07
C SER A 114 7.91 1.82 13.08
N GLY A 115 8.35 0.65 13.55
CA GLY A 115 7.66 -0.16 14.57
C GLY A 115 6.70 -1.21 14.03
N PHE A 116 6.48 -1.33 12.72
CA PHE A 116 5.76 -2.43 12.08
C PHE A 116 6.71 -3.29 11.23
N ILE A 117 6.25 -4.45 10.78
CA ILE A 117 7.05 -5.36 9.95
C ILE A 117 6.49 -5.38 8.53
N ALA A 118 7.39 -5.35 7.55
CA ALA A 118 7.05 -5.34 6.13
C ALA A 118 8.11 -6.08 5.28
N VAL A 119 7.72 -6.43 4.05
CA VAL A 119 8.69 -6.74 2.99
C VAL A 119 9.20 -5.42 2.42
N VAL A 120 10.51 -5.22 2.42
CA VAL A 120 11.19 -4.00 1.99
C VAL A 120 12.36 -4.33 1.06
N PRO A 121 12.86 -3.38 0.26
CA PRO A 121 14.14 -3.55 -0.44
C PRO A 121 15.28 -3.64 0.57
N ALA A 122 16.20 -4.54 0.34
CA ALA A 122 17.41 -4.62 1.17
C ALA A 122 18.35 -3.41 1.00
N GLU A 123 18.22 -2.73 -0.14
CA GLU A 123 19.04 -1.57 -0.53
C GLU A 123 18.16 -0.53 -1.22
N PRO A 124 18.49 0.77 -1.16
CA PRO A 124 17.80 1.81 -1.92
C PRO A 124 17.78 1.51 -3.43
N SER A 125 16.72 1.89 -4.12
CA SER A 125 16.58 1.73 -5.57
C SER A 125 16.03 3.01 -6.19
N THR A 126 16.88 3.71 -6.94
CA THR A 126 16.51 4.95 -7.63
C THR A 126 15.42 4.74 -8.67
N GLU A 127 15.41 3.59 -9.35
CA GLU A 127 14.35 3.25 -10.30
C GLU A 127 13.00 3.10 -9.60
N LEU A 128 13.01 2.51 -8.39
CA LEU A 128 11.79 2.34 -7.60
C LEU A 128 11.27 3.67 -7.05
N GLU A 129 12.16 4.53 -6.57
CA GLU A 129 11.83 5.89 -6.15
C GLU A 129 11.23 6.70 -7.30
N ARG A 130 11.82 6.58 -8.52
CA ARG A 130 11.31 7.22 -9.73
C ARG A 130 9.94 6.71 -10.13
N LEU A 131 9.72 5.38 -10.11
CA LEU A 131 8.40 4.81 -10.40
C LEU A 131 7.33 5.35 -9.46
N ALA A 132 7.63 5.46 -8.16
CA ALA A 132 6.69 6.00 -7.16
C ALA A 132 6.44 7.51 -7.37
N ALA A 133 7.47 8.28 -7.72
CA ALA A 133 7.35 9.70 -8.03
C ALA A 133 6.52 9.93 -9.29
N ASP A 134 6.74 9.13 -10.35
CA ASP A 134 5.95 9.16 -11.58
C ASP A 134 4.47 8.85 -11.29
N CYS A 135 4.18 7.80 -10.52
CA CYS A 135 2.81 7.49 -10.11
C CYS A 135 2.18 8.63 -9.29
N THR A 136 2.95 9.21 -8.36
CA THR A 136 2.46 10.32 -7.54
C THR A 136 2.07 11.51 -8.40
N SER A 137 2.89 11.88 -9.38
CA SER A 137 2.71 13.05 -10.24
C SER A 137 1.61 12.84 -11.28
N GLU A 138 1.63 11.70 -11.97
CA GLU A 138 0.70 11.39 -13.07
C GLU A 138 -0.75 11.32 -12.59
N PHE A 139 -0.98 10.68 -11.44
CA PHE A 139 -2.33 10.48 -10.92
C PHE A 139 -2.81 11.60 -9.99
N ASP A 140 -2.02 12.68 -9.79
CA ASP A 140 -2.44 13.77 -8.89
C ASP A 140 -3.64 14.56 -9.43
N SER A 141 -3.78 14.65 -10.74
CA SER A 141 -4.93 15.31 -11.39
C SER A 141 -6.27 14.64 -11.13
N PHE A 142 -6.25 13.39 -10.67
CA PHE A 142 -7.46 12.64 -10.27
C PHE A 142 -7.86 12.85 -8.82
N ARG A 143 -6.98 13.41 -8.01
CA ARG A 143 -7.19 13.55 -6.57
C ARG A 143 -8.03 14.78 -6.24
N ALA A 144 -9.11 14.57 -5.49
CA ALA A 144 -9.84 15.66 -4.86
C ALA A 144 -8.91 16.49 -3.94
N PRO A 145 -9.16 17.78 -3.77
CA PRO A 145 -8.46 18.58 -2.77
C PRO A 145 -8.50 17.92 -1.40
N LEU A 146 -7.40 18.05 -0.64
CA LEU A 146 -7.32 17.50 0.71
C LEU A 146 -8.24 18.30 1.63
N ALA A 147 -9.22 17.62 2.23
CA ALA A 147 -10.09 18.25 3.22
C ALA A 147 -9.29 18.60 4.50
N PRO A 148 -9.65 19.71 5.18
CA PRO A 148 -8.98 20.11 6.43
C PRO A 148 -8.96 19.00 7.50
N GLU A 149 -10.04 18.22 7.59
CA GLU A 149 -10.19 17.11 8.52
C GLU A 149 -9.23 15.95 8.18
N ASP A 150 -9.05 15.65 6.90
CA ASP A 150 -8.10 14.64 6.42
C ASP A 150 -6.66 15.08 6.67
N ARG A 151 -6.36 16.38 6.49
CA ARG A 151 -5.07 16.95 6.84
C ARG A 151 -4.78 16.81 8.34
N THR A 152 -5.73 17.17 9.17
CA THR A 152 -5.60 17.08 10.64
C THR A 152 -5.38 15.64 11.10
N ARG A 153 -6.07 14.67 10.49
CA ARG A 153 -5.93 13.23 10.78
C ARG A 153 -4.53 12.70 10.50
N ARG A 154 -3.76 13.35 9.61
CA ARG A 154 -2.36 13.01 9.32
C ARG A 154 -1.38 13.52 10.39
N ASN A 155 -1.88 14.16 11.46
CA ASN A 155 -1.09 14.69 12.57
C ASN A 155 0.12 15.52 12.09
N PRO A 156 -0.10 16.70 11.45
CA PRO A 156 0.97 17.48 10.85
C PRO A 156 2.07 17.89 11.83
N SER A 157 1.77 17.99 13.12
CA SER A 157 2.75 18.33 14.17
C SER A 157 3.81 17.23 14.39
N ALA A 158 3.57 16.02 13.94
CA ALA A 158 4.53 14.92 13.97
C ALA A 158 5.32 14.76 12.66
N LEU A 159 5.06 15.60 11.65
CA LEU A 159 5.72 15.58 10.35
C LEU A 159 6.85 16.62 10.30
N THR A 160 7.87 16.36 9.49
CA THR A 160 8.86 17.37 9.12
C THR A 160 8.23 18.45 8.23
N GLU A 161 8.87 19.61 8.10
CA GLU A 161 8.42 20.69 7.21
C GLU A 161 8.25 20.18 5.77
N ARG A 162 9.21 19.42 5.25
CA ARG A 162 9.13 18.80 3.92
C ARG A 162 7.93 17.87 3.79
N GLN A 163 7.69 17.04 4.80
CA GLN A 163 6.54 16.13 4.80
C GLN A 163 5.20 16.88 4.88
N CYS A 164 5.15 18.00 5.59
CA CYS A 164 4.00 18.91 5.57
C CYS A 164 3.79 19.47 4.16
N GLY A 165 4.86 19.91 3.49
CA GLY A 165 4.80 20.38 2.11
C GLY A 165 4.32 19.28 1.14
N HIS A 166 4.79 18.05 1.31
CA HIS A 166 4.29 16.90 0.53
C HIS A 166 2.80 16.61 0.81
N LEU A 167 2.38 16.66 2.08
CA LEU A 167 0.98 16.48 2.45
C LEU A 167 0.09 17.52 1.76
N ASP A 168 0.47 18.78 1.80
CA ASP A 168 -0.29 19.87 1.21
C ASP A 168 -0.30 19.80 -0.33
N ARG A 169 0.84 19.44 -0.95
CA ARG A 169 0.96 19.37 -2.41
C ARG A 169 0.35 18.09 -2.99
N TRP A 170 0.58 16.91 -2.38
CA TRP A 170 0.28 15.60 -2.94
C TRP A 170 -0.81 14.82 -2.18
N GLY A 171 -1.31 15.38 -1.06
CA GLY A 171 -2.31 14.73 -0.19
C GLY A 171 -1.73 13.59 0.67
N TYR A 172 -0.40 13.37 0.63
CA TYR A 172 0.27 12.33 1.39
C TYR A 172 1.71 12.73 1.73
N PRO A 173 2.18 12.56 3.00
CA PRO A 173 3.48 13.09 3.42
C PRO A 173 4.68 12.25 2.96
N TYR A 174 4.48 10.94 2.70
CA TYR A 174 5.58 10.01 2.41
C TYR A 174 5.66 9.72 0.90
N VAL A 175 5.97 10.76 0.13
CA VAL A 175 6.17 10.74 -1.32
C VAL A 175 7.52 11.36 -1.67
N MET A 176 7.93 11.24 -2.92
CA MET A 176 9.18 11.78 -3.44
C MET A 176 10.37 11.32 -2.57
N GLU A 177 11.15 12.21 -1.99
CA GLU A 177 12.33 11.92 -1.17
C GLU A 177 11.99 11.20 0.15
N ASP A 178 10.74 11.31 0.60
CA ASP A 178 10.24 10.63 1.80
C ASP A 178 9.58 9.29 1.47
N PHE A 179 9.55 8.89 0.21
CA PHE A 179 9.02 7.60 -0.21
C PHE A 179 9.84 6.44 0.35
N ARG A 180 9.15 5.41 0.83
CA ARG A 180 9.77 4.15 1.26
C ARG A 180 8.90 2.99 0.80
N PHE A 181 9.44 2.17 -0.09
CA PHE A 181 8.76 0.96 -0.50
C PHE A 181 8.63 -0.01 0.66
N HIS A 182 7.41 -0.45 0.92
CA HIS A 182 7.13 -1.48 1.92
C HIS A 182 5.80 -2.17 1.61
N MET A 183 5.78 -3.50 1.78
CA MET A 183 4.56 -4.31 1.76
C MET A 183 4.29 -4.77 3.18
N THR A 184 3.30 -4.17 3.82
CA THR A 184 3.04 -4.28 5.26
C THR A 184 2.51 -5.67 5.63
N LEU A 185 3.12 -6.28 6.64
CA LEU A 185 2.72 -7.59 7.19
C LEU A 185 2.02 -7.48 8.55
N THR A 186 2.36 -6.46 9.36
CA THR A 186 1.78 -6.28 10.70
C THR A 186 1.42 -4.82 10.96
N GLY A 187 0.55 -4.56 11.91
CA GLY A 187 0.48 -3.27 12.60
C GLY A 187 1.73 -3.00 13.43
N ARG A 188 1.71 -1.89 14.20
CA ARG A 188 2.83 -1.56 15.10
C ARG A 188 2.93 -2.57 16.22
N LEU A 189 4.16 -2.92 16.59
CA LEU A 189 4.51 -3.87 17.63
C LEU A 189 5.39 -3.19 18.66
N ASP A 190 5.19 -3.53 19.93
CA ASP A 190 6.08 -3.19 21.01
C ASP A 190 7.45 -3.85 20.81
N ALA A 191 8.50 -3.25 21.40
CA ALA A 191 9.88 -3.69 21.20
C ALA A 191 10.09 -5.17 21.58
N GLU A 192 9.47 -5.61 22.68
CA GLU A 192 9.57 -7.00 23.17
C GLU A 192 8.95 -8.02 22.21
N ARG A 193 7.84 -7.67 21.59
CA ARG A 193 7.11 -8.54 20.67
C ARG A 193 7.68 -8.52 19.26
N ARG A 194 8.35 -7.43 18.88
CA ARG A 194 8.82 -7.20 17.51
C ARG A 194 9.83 -8.24 17.06
N GLU A 195 10.83 -8.52 17.88
CA GLU A 195 11.90 -9.43 17.48
C GLU A 195 11.45 -10.89 17.29
N PRO A 196 10.63 -11.49 18.16
CA PRO A 196 10.07 -12.82 17.91
C PRO A 196 9.23 -12.90 16.64
N VAL A 197 8.35 -11.92 16.41
CA VAL A 197 7.49 -11.86 15.21
C VAL A 197 8.32 -11.64 13.96
N LEU A 198 9.30 -10.74 13.99
CA LEU A 198 10.21 -10.49 12.88
C LEU A 198 10.96 -11.75 12.47
N ARG A 199 11.48 -12.49 13.43
CA ARG A 199 12.19 -13.76 13.19
C ARG A 199 11.27 -14.80 12.55
N MET A 200 10.05 -14.96 13.07
CA MET A 200 9.05 -15.84 12.47
C MET A 200 8.78 -15.48 11.00
N LEU A 201 8.53 -14.20 10.71
CA LEU A 201 8.22 -13.73 9.37
C LEU A 201 9.41 -13.84 8.42
N ARG A 202 10.64 -13.60 8.91
CA ARG A 202 11.88 -13.82 8.13
C ARG A 202 12.03 -15.28 7.73
N ASN A 203 11.80 -16.20 8.65
CA ASN A 203 11.87 -17.63 8.37
C ASN A 203 10.81 -18.05 7.34
N SER A 204 9.56 -17.60 7.52
CA SER A 204 8.47 -17.89 6.59
C SER A 204 8.73 -17.29 5.20
N PHE A 205 9.29 -16.08 5.12
CA PHE A 205 9.65 -15.44 3.86
C PHE A 205 10.83 -16.13 3.19
N SER A 206 11.84 -16.53 3.95
CA SER A 206 12.98 -17.28 3.43
C SER A 206 12.56 -18.62 2.79
N ALA A 207 11.54 -19.27 3.36
CA ALA A 207 11.03 -20.54 2.85
C ALA A 207 10.41 -20.46 1.46
N ILE A 208 9.90 -19.28 1.04
CA ILE A 208 9.37 -19.09 -0.33
C ILE A 208 10.46 -18.81 -1.38
N GLY A 209 11.73 -18.64 -0.96
CA GLY A 209 12.90 -18.65 -1.84
C GLY A 209 13.05 -17.47 -2.81
N ILE A 210 12.33 -16.37 -2.59
CA ILE A 210 12.38 -15.19 -3.48
C ILE A 210 13.68 -14.40 -3.25
N LYS A 211 14.57 -14.43 -4.22
CA LYS A 211 15.86 -13.71 -4.17
C LYS A 211 15.78 -12.34 -4.81
N THR A 212 14.97 -12.20 -5.85
CA THR A 212 14.75 -10.95 -6.59
C THR A 212 13.27 -10.74 -6.84
N LEU A 213 12.84 -9.48 -6.84
CA LEU A 213 11.47 -9.08 -7.08
C LEU A 213 11.44 -7.93 -8.09
N ALA A 214 10.87 -8.16 -9.24
CA ALA A 214 10.58 -7.10 -10.20
C ALA A 214 9.29 -6.36 -9.79
N ILE A 215 9.36 -5.03 -9.74
CA ILE A 215 8.19 -4.19 -9.51
C ILE A 215 7.64 -3.82 -10.87
N ASP A 216 7.05 -4.80 -11.53
CA ASP A 216 6.72 -4.81 -12.96
C ASP A 216 5.24 -4.56 -13.26
N ASN A 217 4.48 -4.13 -12.28
CA ASN A 217 3.06 -3.83 -12.48
C ASN A 217 2.57 -2.71 -11.56
N ILE A 218 1.44 -2.13 -11.94
CA ILE A 218 0.60 -1.29 -11.07
C ILE A 218 -0.80 -1.89 -11.00
N ALA A 219 -1.45 -1.72 -9.87
CA ALA A 219 -2.82 -2.15 -9.64
C ALA A 219 -3.66 -1.00 -9.11
N LEU A 220 -4.87 -0.84 -9.65
CA LEU A 220 -5.86 0.08 -9.11
C LEU A 220 -6.68 -0.63 -8.07
N PHE A 221 -6.59 -0.14 -6.85
CA PHE A 221 -7.40 -0.59 -5.72
C PHE A 221 -8.56 0.37 -5.50
N ARG A 222 -9.69 -0.17 -5.05
CA ARG A 222 -10.88 0.60 -4.70
C ARG A 222 -11.40 0.17 -3.35
N GLN A 223 -11.85 1.15 -2.58
CA GLN A 223 -12.61 1.00 -1.34
C GLN A 223 -13.97 1.66 -1.54
N ASP A 224 -15.05 0.89 -1.45
CA ASP A 224 -16.41 1.35 -1.75
C ASP A 224 -16.96 2.30 -0.68
N ASP A 225 -16.67 2.03 0.60
CA ASP A 225 -17.08 2.82 1.76
C ASP A 225 -16.06 2.72 2.90
N ALA A 226 -16.29 3.40 4.02
CA ALA A 226 -15.36 3.48 5.14
C ALA A 226 -15.12 2.13 5.83
N ASP A 227 -16.09 1.23 5.81
CA ASP A 227 -16.05 -0.07 6.48
C ASP A 227 -15.54 -1.17 5.55
N SER A 228 -15.60 -0.95 4.25
CA SER A 228 -15.10 -1.87 3.23
C SER A 228 -13.57 -1.97 3.22
N ARG A 229 -13.06 -3.12 2.83
CA ARG A 229 -11.64 -3.29 2.52
C ARG A 229 -11.35 -2.87 1.08
N PHE A 230 -10.11 -2.47 0.84
CA PHE A 230 -9.63 -2.24 -0.52
C PHE A 230 -9.58 -3.57 -1.29
N ARG A 231 -10.05 -3.54 -2.54
CA ARG A 231 -9.95 -4.65 -3.49
C ARG A 231 -9.35 -4.17 -4.80
N ILE A 232 -8.72 -5.07 -5.52
CA ILE A 232 -8.15 -4.79 -6.83
C ILE A 232 -9.28 -4.75 -7.85
N LEU A 233 -9.40 -3.62 -8.57
CA LEU A 233 -10.30 -3.47 -9.71
C LEU A 233 -9.64 -4.01 -10.98
N SER A 234 -8.37 -3.65 -11.18
CA SER A 234 -7.59 -4.05 -12.35
C SER A 234 -6.10 -3.91 -12.05
N HIS A 235 -5.27 -4.63 -12.79
CA HIS A 235 -3.83 -4.47 -12.74
C HIS A 235 -3.25 -4.53 -14.16
N TRP A 236 -2.09 -3.87 -14.34
CA TRP A 236 -1.43 -3.74 -15.62
C TRP A 236 0.06 -4.01 -15.47
N LYS A 237 0.60 -4.83 -16.36
CA LYS A 237 2.03 -5.03 -16.46
C LYS A 237 2.68 -3.79 -17.07
N LEU A 238 3.77 -3.33 -16.48
CA LEU A 238 4.54 -2.20 -17.01
C LEU A 238 5.29 -2.62 -18.28
N ARG A 239 5.23 -1.76 -19.28
CA ARG A 239 6.00 -1.96 -20.51
C ARG A 239 7.46 -1.66 -20.27
N VAL A 240 8.30 -2.66 -20.46
CA VAL A 240 9.76 -2.53 -20.31
C VAL A 240 10.32 -1.67 -21.43
N ARG A 241 11.23 -0.76 -21.08
CA ARG A 241 12.07 -0.05 -22.06
C ARG A 241 13.27 -0.94 -22.39
N HIS A 242 13.35 -1.42 -23.62
CA HIS A 242 14.51 -2.12 -24.15
C HIS A 242 15.62 -1.15 -24.53
#